data_1fecabadea8ab3182d21362118818212
#
_entry.id   1fecabadea8ab3182d21362118818212
#
_cell.length_a   1.000
_cell.length_b   1.000
_cell.length_c   1.000
_cell.angle_alpha   90.00
_cell.angle_beta   90.00
_cell.angle_gamma   90.00
#
_symmetry.space_group_name_H-M   'P 1'
#
loop_
_entity.id
_entity.type
_entity.pdbx_description
1 polymer ?
#
loop_
_entity_poly.entity_id
_entity_poly.type
_entity_poly.pdbx_seq_one_letter_code
_entity_poly.pdbx_strand_id
1 'polypeptide(L)'
;MERYDNVFAELKSRLEGAFVPFVTLGDPGPEQSLKIIDALIEAGADALELGIPFSDPLADGPTIQNATLRAFAAGVTPTQCFEMLAAIRQKHPTIPIGLLMYANLVFNRGVDEFYAECARVGVDSVLVADVPVEESAPFRQAAMRHNVAPIFICPPNADDELLRQIASYGRGYTYLLSRAGVTGAENKAALPLHHLVEKLAEYHAAPPLQGFGISSPDQVTAAIDAKAAGAISGSAIVKIIEKNVDKPEQMLSELKAFVTAMKAATRKA
;
A
#
# COMPACT_ATOMS: atom_id res chain seq x y z
N MET A 1 8.51 9.74 6.76
CA MET A 1 8.38 10.43 5.45
C MET A 1 9.68 10.41 4.65
N GLU A 2 10.79 10.56 5.31
CA GLU A 2 12.12 10.58 4.68
C GLU A 2 12.42 9.32 3.84
N ARG A 3 12.02 8.13 4.32
CA ARG A 3 12.24 6.89 3.56
C ARG A 3 11.54 6.90 2.21
N TYR A 4 10.34 7.45 2.10
CA TYR A 4 9.67 7.62 0.80
C TYR A 4 10.43 8.60 -0.10
N ASP A 5 10.85 9.73 0.43
CA ASP A 5 11.59 10.74 -0.33
C ASP A 5 12.87 10.15 -0.89
N ASN A 6 13.62 9.39 -0.08
CA ASN A 6 14.86 8.75 -0.48
C ASN A 6 14.62 7.68 -1.57
N VAL A 7 13.60 6.85 -1.42
CA VAL A 7 13.28 5.80 -2.41
C VAL A 7 12.89 6.42 -3.74
N PHE A 8 11.99 7.41 -3.75
CA PHE A 8 11.56 8.04 -5.01
C PHE A 8 12.69 8.81 -5.69
N ALA A 9 13.57 9.46 -4.94
CA ALA A 9 14.74 10.13 -5.50
C ALA A 9 15.71 9.12 -6.16
N GLU A 10 15.97 8.01 -5.50
CA GLU A 10 16.83 6.95 -6.03
C GLU A 10 16.21 6.31 -7.30
N LEU A 11 14.93 5.99 -7.27
CA LEU A 11 14.23 5.42 -8.42
C LEU A 11 14.24 6.37 -9.62
N LYS A 12 14.03 7.66 -9.39
CA LYS A 12 14.10 8.67 -10.44
C LYS A 12 15.49 8.70 -11.09
N SER A 13 16.54 8.61 -10.31
CA SER A 13 17.93 8.59 -10.81
C SER A 13 18.21 7.35 -11.67
N ARG A 14 17.52 6.25 -11.44
CA ARG A 14 17.67 5.00 -12.19
C ARG A 14 16.63 4.83 -13.31
N LEU A 15 15.76 5.81 -13.52
CA LEU A 15 14.67 5.75 -14.50
C LEU A 15 13.75 4.53 -14.26
N GLU A 16 13.41 4.30 -13.00
CA GLU A 16 12.51 3.23 -12.57
C GLU A 16 11.31 3.81 -11.80
N GLY A 17 10.20 3.08 -11.83
CA GLY A 17 9.11 3.32 -10.89
C GLY A 17 9.20 2.40 -9.67
N ALA A 18 8.38 2.68 -8.66
CA ALA A 18 8.26 1.83 -7.48
C ALA A 18 7.33 0.65 -7.75
N PHE A 19 7.70 -0.52 -7.27
CA PHE A 19 6.77 -1.64 -7.11
C PHE A 19 6.52 -1.88 -5.63
N VAL A 20 5.25 -1.86 -5.23
CA VAL A 20 4.81 -1.96 -3.84
C VAL A 20 3.86 -3.14 -3.68
N PRO A 21 4.31 -4.26 -3.10
CA PRO A 21 3.42 -5.38 -2.78
C PRO A 21 2.61 -5.10 -1.52
N PHE A 22 1.36 -5.58 -1.53
CA PHE A 22 0.49 -5.60 -0.36
C PHE A 22 0.35 -7.04 0.16
N VAL A 23 0.45 -7.21 1.48
CA VAL A 23 0.08 -8.45 2.19
C VAL A 23 -0.60 -8.10 3.50
N THR A 24 -1.41 -9.04 4.01
CA THR A 24 -1.98 -8.95 5.35
C THR A 24 -0.98 -9.49 6.37
N LEU A 25 -0.68 -8.70 7.38
CA LEU A 25 0.22 -9.13 8.47
C LEU A 25 -0.34 -10.36 9.18
N GLY A 26 0.51 -11.36 9.34
CA GLY A 26 0.15 -12.59 10.01
C GLY A 26 -0.51 -13.64 9.13
N ASP A 27 -0.74 -13.38 7.85
CA ASP A 27 -1.28 -14.34 6.88
C ASP A 27 -0.13 -15.16 6.23
N PRO A 28 -0.18 -16.48 6.22
CA PRO A 28 -1.15 -17.42 6.83
C PRO A 28 -0.82 -17.78 8.29
N GLY A 29 0.20 -17.22 8.84
CA GLY A 29 0.65 -17.32 10.22
C GLY A 29 1.79 -16.33 10.46
N PRO A 30 2.09 -15.93 11.70
CA PRO A 30 3.07 -14.88 11.97
C PRO A 30 4.49 -15.21 11.45
N GLU A 31 4.96 -16.41 11.65
CA GLU A 31 6.31 -16.82 11.23
C GLU A 31 6.42 -16.82 9.69
N GLN A 32 5.46 -17.43 8.99
CA GLN A 32 5.47 -17.48 7.53
C GLN A 32 5.26 -16.08 6.93
N SER A 33 4.46 -15.24 7.57
CA SER A 33 4.26 -13.86 7.15
C SER A 33 5.58 -13.07 7.13
N LEU A 34 6.42 -13.22 8.13
CA LEU A 34 7.74 -12.59 8.15
C LEU A 34 8.65 -13.09 7.02
N LYS A 35 8.62 -14.40 6.74
CA LYS A 35 9.36 -14.98 5.61
C LYS A 35 8.85 -14.47 4.26
N ILE A 36 7.54 -14.32 4.12
CA ILE A 36 6.92 -13.72 2.93
C ILE A 36 7.45 -12.31 2.71
N ILE A 37 7.44 -11.48 3.74
CA ILE A 37 7.91 -10.09 3.66
C ILE A 37 9.38 -10.03 3.27
N ASP A 38 10.23 -10.87 3.86
CA ASP A 38 11.63 -10.97 3.45
C ASP A 38 11.77 -11.33 1.97
N ALA A 39 10.98 -12.28 1.49
CA ALA A 39 10.99 -12.70 0.08
C ALA A 39 10.57 -11.57 -0.87
N LEU A 40 9.55 -10.80 -0.50
CA LEU A 40 9.09 -9.65 -1.30
C LEU A 40 10.19 -8.59 -1.43
N ILE A 41 10.87 -8.29 -0.34
CA ILE A 41 11.98 -7.32 -0.31
C ILE A 41 13.17 -7.80 -1.12
N GLU A 42 13.59 -9.05 -0.93
CA GLU A 42 14.69 -9.66 -1.67
C GLU A 42 14.44 -9.68 -3.18
N ALA A 43 13.19 -9.84 -3.60
CA ALA A 43 12.82 -9.89 -5.01
C ALA A 43 12.72 -8.50 -5.68
N GLY A 44 12.81 -7.40 -4.91
CA GLY A 44 12.89 -6.05 -5.45
C GLY A 44 11.75 -5.11 -5.08
N ALA A 45 10.95 -5.41 -4.07
CA ALA A 45 9.95 -4.47 -3.56
C ALA A 45 10.64 -3.18 -3.10
N ASP A 46 10.13 -2.04 -3.53
CA ASP A 46 10.67 -0.72 -3.20
C ASP A 46 10.08 -0.13 -1.92
N ALA A 47 8.87 -0.55 -1.58
CA ALA A 47 8.16 -0.24 -0.35
C ALA A 47 7.20 -1.38 -0.05
N LEU A 48 6.66 -1.40 1.16
CA LEU A 48 5.65 -2.37 1.57
C LEU A 48 4.35 -1.67 1.94
N GLU A 49 3.23 -2.30 1.58
CA GLU A 49 1.91 -1.94 2.09
C GLU A 49 1.37 -3.14 2.85
N LEU A 50 1.11 -2.95 4.15
CA LEU A 50 0.77 -4.04 5.05
C LEU A 50 -0.60 -3.78 5.68
N GLY A 51 -1.49 -4.79 5.61
CA GLY A 51 -2.79 -4.73 6.26
C GLY A 51 -2.74 -5.28 7.68
N ILE A 52 -3.42 -4.61 8.61
CA ILE A 52 -3.69 -5.17 9.93
C ILE A 52 -5.03 -5.90 9.86
N PRO A 53 -5.12 -7.18 10.25
CA PRO A 53 -6.37 -7.92 10.23
C PRO A 53 -7.47 -7.21 11.03
N PHE A 54 -8.66 -7.11 10.44
CA PHE A 54 -9.82 -6.45 11.03
C PHE A 54 -11.08 -7.28 10.77
N SER A 55 -11.99 -7.35 11.76
CA SER A 55 -13.18 -8.21 11.70
C SER A 55 -14.22 -7.77 10.67
N ASP A 56 -14.29 -6.47 10.36
CA ASP A 56 -15.28 -5.88 9.45
C ASP A 56 -14.62 -5.16 8.27
N PRO A 57 -13.92 -5.89 7.37
CA PRO A 57 -13.11 -5.27 6.30
C PRO A 57 -13.98 -4.83 5.11
N LEU A 58 -14.79 -3.80 5.28
CA LEU A 58 -15.81 -3.35 4.33
C LEU A 58 -15.25 -2.93 2.96
N ALA A 59 -14.02 -2.45 2.92
CA ALA A 59 -13.38 -2.01 1.68
C ALA A 59 -12.61 -3.14 0.97
N ASP A 60 -12.51 -4.33 1.55
CA ASP A 60 -11.75 -5.44 1.02
C ASP A 60 -12.59 -6.39 0.18
N GLY A 61 -12.02 -6.85 -0.93
CA GLY A 61 -12.60 -7.93 -1.72
C GLY A 61 -12.38 -9.31 -1.07
N PRO A 62 -12.97 -10.38 -1.67
CA PRO A 62 -12.94 -11.73 -1.08
C PRO A 62 -11.54 -12.27 -0.82
N THR A 63 -10.59 -12.01 -1.71
CA THR A 63 -9.21 -12.51 -1.57
C THR A 63 -8.54 -11.93 -0.31
N ILE A 64 -8.66 -10.63 -0.08
CA ILE A 64 -8.09 -9.96 1.09
C ILE A 64 -8.87 -10.33 2.35
N GLN A 65 -10.20 -10.47 2.27
CA GLN A 65 -11.00 -10.95 3.39
C GLN A 65 -10.56 -12.36 3.84
N ASN A 66 -10.28 -13.25 2.90
CA ASN A 66 -9.79 -14.60 3.22
C ASN A 66 -8.40 -14.57 3.88
N ALA A 67 -7.54 -13.66 3.44
CA ALA A 67 -6.24 -13.45 4.09
C ALA A 67 -6.40 -13.03 5.56
N THR A 68 -7.31 -12.11 5.82
CA THR A 68 -7.66 -11.67 7.18
C THR A 68 -8.19 -12.83 8.03
N LEU A 69 -9.06 -13.68 7.47
CA LEU A 69 -9.55 -14.87 8.17
C LEU A 69 -8.43 -15.85 8.51
N ARG A 70 -7.48 -16.07 7.59
CA ARG A 70 -6.31 -16.93 7.87
C ARG A 70 -5.46 -16.37 9.00
N ALA A 71 -5.22 -15.06 9.02
CA ALA A 71 -4.47 -14.41 10.09
C ALA A 71 -5.18 -14.57 11.44
N PHE A 72 -6.50 -14.35 11.50
CA PHE A 72 -7.28 -14.58 12.73
C PHE A 72 -7.26 -16.04 13.16
N ALA A 73 -7.36 -16.98 12.23
CA ALA A 73 -7.27 -18.41 12.54
C ALA A 73 -5.91 -18.78 13.16
N ALA A 74 -4.85 -18.06 12.80
CA ALA A 74 -3.52 -18.21 13.39
C ALA A 74 -3.35 -17.44 14.72
N GLY A 75 -4.39 -16.77 15.23
CA GLY A 75 -4.36 -16.07 16.51
C GLY A 75 -3.72 -14.68 16.47
N VAL A 76 -3.59 -14.09 15.30
CA VAL A 76 -2.94 -12.77 15.15
C VAL A 76 -3.78 -11.66 15.79
N THR A 77 -3.14 -10.83 16.60
CA THR A 77 -3.72 -9.65 17.26
C THR A 77 -3.07 -8.36 16.75
N PRO A 78 -3.71 -7.19 16.92
CA PRO A 78 -3.06 -5.92 16.61
C PRO A 78 -1.74 -5.70 17.33
N THR A 79 -1.64 -6.08 18.60
CA THR A 79 -0.38 -5.99 19.38
C THR A 79 0.71 -6.83 18.73
N GLN A 80 0.40 -8.05 18.32
CA GLN A 80 1.34 -8.91 17.63
C GLN A 80 1.76 -8.32 16.27
N CYS A 81 0.85 -7.66 15.55
CA CYS A 81 1.19 -6.94 14.33
C CYS A 81 2.26 -5.87 14.56
N PHE A 82 2.15 -5.10 15.64
CA PHE A 82 3.18 -4.10 15.97
C PHE A 82 4.51 -4.75 16.35
N GLU A 83 4.51 -5.87 17.02
CA GLU A 83 5.73 -6.66 17.28
C GLU A 83 6.37 -7.14 15.96
N MET A 84 5.56 -7.62 15.04
CA MET A 84 6.03 -8.02 13.71
C MET A 84 6.62 -6.84 12.94
N LEU A 85 5.96 -5.68 12.97
CA LEU A 85 6.44 -4.46 12.32
C LEU A 85 7.81 -4.02 12.88
N ALA A 86 7.98 -4.07 14.19
CA ALA A 86 9.27 -3.78 14.82
C ALA A 86 10.37 -4.74 14.34
N ALA A 87 10.07 -6.02 14.22
CA ALA A 87 11.01 -7.03 13.73
C ALA A 87 11.38 -6.80 12.25
N ILE A 88 10.39 -6.45 11.42
CA ILE A 88 10.62 -6.13 10.01
C ILE A 88 11.54 -4.90 9.90
N ARG A 89 11.26 -3.86 10.68
CA ARG A 89 12.06 -2.64 10.64
C ARG A 89 13.49 -2.86 11.10
N GLN A 90 13.70 -3.68 12.12
CA GLN A 90 15.05 -4.00 12.60
C GLN A 90 15.88 -4.70 11.52
N LYS A 91 15.27 -5.61 10.78
CA LYS A 91 15.94 -6.34 9.70
C LYS A 91 16.10 -5.51 8.42
N HIS A 92 15.16 -4.63 8.14
CA HIS A 92 15.09 -3.82 6.92
C HIS A 92 14.96 -2.32 7.28
N PRO A 93 16.08 -1.64 7.59
CA PRO A 93 16.03 -0.29 8.16
C PRO A 93 15.63 0.80 7.18
N THR A 94 15.72 0.59 5.87
CA THR A 94 15.54 1.65 4.88
C THR A 94 14.29 1.57 4.03
N ILE A 95 13.62 0.41 3.97
CA ILE A 95 12.42 0.25 3.15
C ILE A 95 11.24 1.01 3.75
N PRO A 96 10.50 1.81 2.98
CA PRO A 96 9.26 2.40 3.46
C PRO A 96 8.22 1.31 3.80
N ILE A 97 7.58 1.45 4.96
CA ILE A 97 6.50 0.58 5.43
C ILE A 97 5.26 1.42 5.61
N GLY A 98 4.21 1.10 4.84
CA GLY A 98 2.89 1.69 4.98
C GLY A 98 1.89 0.70 5.56
N LEU A 99 0.95 1.19 6.34
CA LEU A 99 -0.20 0.42 6.80
C LEU A 99 -1.44 0.81 6.02
N LEU A 100 -2.22 -0.19 5.64
CA LEU A 100 -3.58 -0.02 5.13
C LEU A 100 -4.53 -0.65 6.15
N MET A 101 -5.48 0.13 6.68
CA MET A 101 -6.26 -0.30 7.82
C MET A 101 -7.58 0.47 7.97
N TYR A 102 -8.29 0.19 9.04
CA TYR A 102 -9.62 0.72 9.33
C TYR A 102 -9.64 1.59 10.60
N ALA A 103 -10.53 2.58 10.62
CA ALA A 103 -10.59 3.59 11.69
C ALA A 103 -10.79 3.00 13.08
N ASN A 104 -11.59 1.93 13.22
CA ASN A 104 -11.83 1.33 14.53
C ASN A 104 -10.56 0.76 15.19
N LEU A 105 -9.60 0.30 14.41
CA LEU A 105 -8.31 -0.13 14.95
C LEU A 105 -7.51 1.03 15.53
N VAL A 106 -7.64 2.20 14.93
CA VAL A 106 -7.02 3.44 15.43
C VAL A 106 -7.73 3.90 16.71
N PHE A 107 -9.07 3.95 16.68
CA PHE A 107 -9.85 4.39 17.85
C PHE A 107 -9.69 3.48 19.06
N ASN A 108 -9.62 2.17 18.85
CA ASN A 108 -9.47 1.21 19.96
C ASN A 108 -8.17 1.41 20.73
N ARG A 109 -7.13 1.87 20.07
CA ARG A 109 -5.85 2.19 20.72
C ARG A 109 -5.79 3.63 21.25
N GLY A 110 -6.61 4.49 20.68
CA GLY A 110 -6.50 5.95 20.79
C GLY A 110 -5.75 6.51 19.60
N VAL A 111 -6.25 7.61 19.04
CA VAL A 111 -5.71 8.17 17.80
C VAL A 111 -4.23 8.54 17.97
N ASP A 112 -3.90 9.32 19.00
CA ASP A 112 -2.52 9.75 19.20
C ASP A 112 -1.61 8.59 19.55
N GLU A 113 -2.04 7.70 20.43
CA GLU A 113 -1.31 6.49 20.85
C GLU A 113 -1.04 5.55 19.69
N PHE A 114 -1.99 5.42 18.77
CA PHE A 114 -1.82 4.61 17.57
C PHE A 114 -0.67 5.13 16.69
N TYR A 115 -0.68 6.43 16.38
CA TYR A 115 0.37 7.03 15.54
C TYR A 115 1.72 7.10 16.26
N ALA A 116 1.73 7.29 17.57
CA ALA A 116 2.96 7.18 18.38
C ALA A 116 3.56 5.77 18.27
N GLU A 117 2.72 4.73 18.37
CA GLU A 117 3.14 3.33 18.22
C GLU A 117 3.65 3.05 16.80
N CYS A 118 2.99 3.57 15.77
CA CYS A 118 3.48 3.49 14.39
C CYS A 118 4.89 4.06 14.26
N ALA A 119 5.11 5.25 14.81
CA ALA A 119 6.43 5.89 14.79
C ALA A 119 7.47 5.06 15.54
N ARG A 120 7.10 4.53 16.71
CA ARG A 120 8.00 3.73 17.55
C ARG A 120 8.52 2.49 16.82
N VAL A 121 7.66 1.80 16.06
CA VAL A 121 8.03 0.58 15.33
C VAL A 121 8.57 0.85 13.93
N GLY A 122 8.65 2.11 13.51
CA GLY A 122 9.25 2.49 12.23
C GLY A 122 8.31 2.41 11.03
N VAL A 123 7.00 2.56 11.23
CA VAL A 123 6.01 2.70 10.15
C VAL A 123 6.11 4.11 9.56
N ASP A 124 6.14 4.20 8.23
CA ASP A 124 6.33 5.46 7.50
C ASP A 124 5.02 6.12 7.08
N SER A 125 3.96 5.33 6.89
CA SER A 125 2.67 5.86 6.42
C SER A 125 1.50 5.05 6.92
N VAL A 126 0.33 5.70 6.96
CA VAL A 126 -0.95 5.05 7.28
C VAL A 126 -2.02 5.54 6.32
N LEU A 127 -2.73 4.58 5.71
CA LEU A 127 -3.93 4.81 4.94
C LEU A 127 -5.10 4.20 5.71
N VAL A 128 -6.05 5.04 6.14
CA VAL A 128 -7.27 4.59 6.83
C VAL A 128 -8.38 4.48 5.79
N ALA A 129 -8.71 3.24 5.39
CA ALA A 129 -9.52 2.95 4.21
C ALA A 129 -10.95 3.47 4.26
N ASP A 130 -11.53 3.56 5.46
CA ASP A 130 -12.92 3.96 5.67
C ASP A 130 -13.07 5.41 6.21
N VAL A 131 -12.03 6.23 6.06
CA VAL A 131 -12.07 7.64 6.45
C VAL A 131 -11.91 8.52 5.20
N PRO A 132 -12.96 9.20 4.77
CA PRO A 132 -12.87 10.15 3.67
C PRO A 132 -12.06 11.40 4.06
N VAL A 133 -11.59 12.15 3.06
CA VAL A 133 -10.76 13.34 3.26
C VAL A 133 -11.44 14.34 4.22
N GLU A 134 -12.75 14.52 4.11
CA GLU A 134 -13.53 15.46 4.91
C GLU A 134 -13.51 15.14 6.41
N GLU A 135 -13.34 13.87 6.76
CA GLU A 135 -13.33 13.39 8.14
C GLU A 135 -11.92 13.07 8.65
N SER A 136 -10.90 13.37 7.84
CA SER A 136 -9.53 12.91 8.09
C SER A 136 -8.76 13.73 9.14
N ALA A 137 -9.25 14.90 9.55
CA ALA A 137 -8.48 15.84 10.37
C ALA A 137 -7.85 15.22 11.63
N PRO A 138 -8.57 14.46 12.47
CA PRO A 138 -7.95 13.87 13.68
C PRO A 138 -6.82 12.90 13.34
N PHE A 139 -6.98 12.13 12.26
CA PHE A 139 -6.00 11.13 11.82
C PHE A 139 -4.76 11.79 11.22
N ARG A 140 -4.94 12.68 10.23
CA ARG A 140 -3.81 13.34 9.56
C ARG A 140 -3.02 14.25 10.49
N GLN A 141 -3.69 14.90 11.44
CA GLN A 141 -3.01 15.74 12.43
C GLN A 141 -2.15 14.91 13.37
N ALA A 142 -2.66 13.78 13.87
CA ALA A 142 -1.90 12.86 14.69
C ALA A 142 -0.74 12.24 13.89
N ALA A 143 -0.97 11.85 12.65
CA ALA A 143 0.07 11.35 11.76
C ALA A 143 1.22 12.36 11.63
N MET A 144 0.91 13.62 11.36
CA MET A 144 1.92 14.67 11.22
C MET A 144 2.67 14.93 12.52
N ARG A 145 1.99 14.91 13.68
CA ARG A 145 2.67 15.06 14.99
C ARG A 145 3.72 13.99 15.23
N HIS A 146 3.50 12.78 14.73
CA HIS A 146 4.40 11.64 14.92
C HIS A 146 5.26 11.34 13.69
N ASN A 147 5.32 12.25 12.72
CA ASN A 147 6.10 12.10 11.50
C ASN A 147 5.75 10.83 10.68
N VAL A 148 4.48 10.46 10.68
CA VAL A 148 3.91 9.39 9.87
C VAL A 148 3.13 10.02 8.72
N ALA A 149 3.39 9.58 7.49
CA ALA A 149 2.73 10.16 6.31
C ALA A 149 1.26 9.72 6.23
N PRO A 150 0.30 10.67 6.20
CA PRO A 150 -1.09 10.33 5.90
C PRO A 150 -1.23 10.08 4.39
N ILE A 151 -1.76 8.92 4.04
CA ILE A 151 -2.00 8.53 2.64
C ILE A 151 -3.48 8.69 2.33
N PHE A 152 -3.77 9.30 1.18
CA PHE A 152 -5.14 9.43 0.68
C PHE A 152 -5.33 8.71 -0.64
N ILE A 153 -6.53 8.19 -0.82
CA ILE A 153 -6.96 7.56 -2.07
C ILE A 153 -7.48 8.65 -3.01
N CYS A 154 -6.94 8.67 -4.22
CA CYS A 154 -7.45 9.49 -5.32
C CYS A 154 -8.31 8.60 -6.22
N PRO A 155 -9.65 8.75 -6.19
CA PRO A 155 -10.52 7.98 -7.06
C PRO A 155 -10.47 8.46 -8.51
N PRO A 156 -10.88 7.61 -9.48
CA PRO A 156 -10.84 8.00 -10.91
C PRO A 156 -11.74 9.19 -11.25
N ASN A 157 -12.77 9.44 -10.45
CA ASN A 157 -13.73 10.53 -10.64
C ASN A 157 -13.49 11.72 -9.71
N ALA A 158 -12.29 11.86 -9.15
CA ALA A 158 -11.95 12.97 -8.27
C ALA A 158 -12.15 14.30 -8.99
N ASP A 159 -12.88 15.22 -8.36
CA ASP A 159 -13.01 16.59 -8.83
C ASP A 159 -11.79 17.43 -8.43
N ASP A 160 -11.72 18.64 -8.93
CA ASP A 160 -10.59 19.51 -8.72
C ASP A 160 -10.39 19.85 -7.23
N GLU A 161 -11.46 20.06 -6.49
CA GLU A 161 -11.41 20.33 -5.04
C GLU A 161 -10.81 19.14 -4.27
N LEU A 162 -11.26 17.92 -4.56
CA LEU A 162 -10.73 16.73 -3.93
C LEU A 162 -9.25 16.52 -4.27
N LEU A 163 -8.86 16.76 -5.52
CA LEU A 163 -7.46 16.68 -5.93
C LEU A 163 -6.58 17.66 -5.15
N ARG A 164 -7.05 18.90 -4.95
CA ARG A 164 -6.33 19.90 -4.16
C ARG A 164 -6.21 19.50 -2.69
N GLN A 165 -7.28 18.96 -2.11
CA GLN A 165 -7.26 18.47 -0.72
C GLN A 165 -6.29 17.32 -0.55
N ILE A 166 -6.31 16.34 -1.45
CA ILE A 166 -5.38 15.21 -1.45
C ILE A 166 -3.93 15.70 -1.53
N ALA A 167 -3.66 16.63 -2.44
CA ALA A 167 -2.34 17.22 -2.59
C ALA A 167 -1.88 17.97 -1.33
N SER A 168 -2.79 18.71 -0.71
CA SER A 168 -2.49 19.53 0.47
C SER A 168 -2.25 18.70 1.72
N TYR A 169 -3.05 17.66 1.95
CA TYR A 169 -3.01 16.87 3.19
C TYR A 169 -2.14 15.63 3.11
N GLY A 170 -2.01 15.03 1.92
CA GLY A 170 -1.26 13.79 1.72
C GLY A 170 0.25 14.00 1.79
N ARG A 171 0.95 12.97 2.25
CA ARG A 171 2.40 12.89 2.28
C ARG A 171 2.83 11.47 1.88
N GLY A 172 4.11 11.26 1.65
CA GLY A 172 4.64 9.94 1.29
C GLY A 172 4.34 9.57 -0.15
N TYR A 173 3.13 9.11 -0.43
CA TYR A 173 2.62 8.85 -1.77
C TYR A 173 1.13 9.11 -1.84
N THR A 174 0.60 9.22 -3.06
CA THR A 174 -0.84 9.29 -3.31
C THR A 174 -1.32 7.95 -3.85
N TYR A 175 -2.33 7.34 -3.23
CA TYR A 175 -2.90 6.08 -3.69
C TYR A 175 -3.87 6.35 -4.84
N LEU A 176 -3.46 6.08 -6.06
CA LEU A 176 -4.24 6.35 -7.26
C LEU A 176 -5.03 5.10 -7.66
N LEU A 177 -6.37 5.17 -7.54
CA LEU A 177 -7.22 4.06 -7.98
C LEU A 177 -7.26 3.97 -9.49
N SER A 178 -7.02 2.75 -9.99
CA SER A 178 -7.15 2.44 -11.40
C SER A 178 -8.62 2.17 -11.75
N ARG A 179 -8.96 2.29 -13.03
CA ARG A 179 -10.26 1.90 -13.56
C ARG A 179 -10.36 0.40 -13.84
N ALA A 180 -9.31 -0.37 -13.62
CA ALA A 180 -9.28 -1.78 -13.94
C ALA A 180 -10.45 -2.50 -13.26
N GLY A 181 -11.29 -3.16 -14.06
CA GLY A 181 -12.45 -3.90 -13.59
C GLY A 181 -13.77 -3.15 -13.57
N VAL A 182 -13.82 -1.85 -13.87
CA VAL A 182 -15.07 -1.10 -13.98
C VAL A 182 -15.44 -0.98 -15.46
N THR A 183 -16.31 -1.85 -15.93
CA THR A 183 -16.87 -1.78 -17.27
C THR A 183 -18.35 -1.33 -17.17
N GLY A 184 -18.70 -0.23 -17.82
CA GLY A 184 -20.09 0.24 -17.86
C GLY A 184 -20.24 1.74 -18.13
N ALA A 185 -21.50 2.16 -18.31
CA ALA A 185 -21.89 3.52 -18.65
C ALA A 185 -21.53 4.57 -17.58
N GLU A 186 -21.30 4.13 -16.36
CA GLU A 186 -20.95 4.99 -15.21
C GLU A 186 -19.55 5.61 -15.33
N ASN A 187 -18.72 5.07 -16.21
CA ASN A 187 -17.33 5.52 -16.41
C ASN A 187 -17.17 6.76 -17.29
N LYS A 188 -18.26 7.29 -17.83
CA LYS A 188 -18.18 8.43 -18.78
C LYS A 188 -17.68 9.74 -18.14
N ALA A 189 -17.75 9.85 -16.83
CA ALA A 189 -17.36 11.07 -16.10
C ALA A 189 -15.94 10.99 -15.50
N ALA A 190 -15.25 9.84 -15.60
CA ALA A 190 -13.94 9.69 -14.99
C ALA A 190 -12.84 10.19 -15.94
N LEU A 191 -11.88 10.93 -15.39
CA LEU A 191 -10.73 11.41 -16.15
C LEU A 191 -9.79 10.24 -16.52
N PRO A 192 -9.11 10.29 -17.69
CA PRO A 192 -8.02 9.38 -17.99
C PRO A 192 -6.94 9.43 -16.92
N LEU A 193 -6.27 8.30 -16.69
CA LEU A 193 -5.26 8.18 -15.64
C LEU A 193 -4.16 9.25 -15.75
N HIS A 194 -3.67 9.50 -16.97
CA HIS A 194 -2.62 10.50 -17.17
C HIS A 194 -3.07 11.92 -16.82
N HIS A 195 -4.34 12.26 -16.99
CA HIS A 195 -4.89 13.56 -16.57
C HIS A 195 -4.92 13.71 -15.06
N LEU A 196 -5.27 12.64 -14.32
CA LEU A 196 -5.20 12.65 -12.85
C LEU A 196 -3.76 12.84 -12.37
N VAL A 197 -2.81 12.15 -12.99
CA VAL A 197 -1.39 12.28 -12.67
C VAL A 197 -0.88 13.70 -12.93
N GLU A 198 -1.25 14.30 -14.08
CA GLU A 198 -0.90 15.69 -14.41
C GLU A 198 -1.46 16.68 -13.40
N LYS A 199 -2.73 16.52 -13.03
CA LYS A 199 -3.39 17.39 -12.03
C LYS A 199 -2.74 17.26 -10.65
N LEU A 200 -2.45 16.05 -10.22
CA LEU A 200 -1.76 15.81 -8.96
C LEU A 200 -0.38 16.47 -8.94
N ALA A 201 0.35 16.38 -10.05
CA ALA A 201 1.65 17.04 -10.19
C ALA A 201 1.53 18.57 -10.17
N GLU A 202 0.53 19.13 -10.83
CA GLU A 202 0.25 20.56 -10.82
C GLU A 202 0.00 21.08 -9.41
N TYR A 203 -0.69 20.31 -8.57
CA TYR A 203 -0.97 20.66 -7.18
C TYR A 203 0.11 20.21 -6.20
N HIS A 204 1.25 19.73 -6.69
CA HIS A 204 2.38 19.27 -5.87
C HIS A 204 2.03 18.14 -4.90
N ALA A 205 1.15 17.23 -5.31
CA ALA A 205 0.81 16.06 -4.54
C ALA A 205 2.02 15.13 -4.37
N ALA A 206 2.00 14.32 -3.31
CA ALA A 206 2.97 13.24 -3.16
C ALA A 206 2.89 12.27 -4.35
N PRO A 207 4.00 11.59 -4.71
CA PRO A 207 4.06 10.77 -5.92
C PRO A 207 2.91 9.76 -6.03
N PRO A 208 2.22 9.66 -7.18
CA PRO A 208 1.09 8.76 -7.33
C PRO A 208 1.55 7.32 -7.62
N LEU A 209 1.06 6.38 -6.82
CA LEU A 209 1.20 4.94 -7.04
C LEU A 209 -0.17 4.39 -7.45
N GLN A 210 -0.23 3.76 -8.62
CA GLN A 210 -1.47 3.15 -9.10
C GLN A 210 -1.70 1.83 -8.40
N GLY A 211 -2.81 1.70 -7.73
CA GLY A 211 -3.20 0.47 -7.05
C GLY A 211 -4.57 -0.01 -7.48
N PHE A 212 -4.93 -1.19 -7.00
CA PHE A 212 -6.17 -1.89 -7.29
C PHE A 212 -6.21 -2.42 -8.75
N GLY A 213 -6.36 -3.72 -8.88
CA GLY A 213 -6.42 -4.37 -10.19
C GLY A 213 -5.08 -4.56 -10.89
N ILE A 214 -3.97 -4.34 -10.22
CA ILE A 214 -2.62 -4.56 -10.77
C ILE A 214 -2.22 -6.02 -10.52
N SER A 215 -2.20 -6.83 -11.57
CA SER A 215 -1.93 -8.27 -11.48
C SER A 215 -0.91 -8.80 -12.49
N SER A 216 -0.43 -7.96 -13.40
CA SER A 216 0.50 -8.37 -14.45
C SER A 216 1.56 -7.30 -14.73
N PRO A 217 2.73 -7.70 -15.27
CA PRO A 217 3.76 -6.74 -15.70
C PRO A 217 3.26 -5.70 -16.70
N ASP A 218 2.39 -6.07 -17.64
CA ASP A 218 1.84 -5.13 -18.63
C ASP A 218 1.06 -4.00 -17.97
N GLN A 219 0.32 -4.29 -16.88
CA GLN A 219 -0.40 -3.27 -16.14
C GLN A 219 0.55 -2.34 -15.38
N VAL A 220 1.67 -2.86 -14.88
CA VAL A 220 2.73 -2.03 -14.27
C VAL A 220 3.32 -1.10 -15.32
N THR A 221 3.67 -1.61 -16.48
CA THR A 221 4.19 -0.81 -17.59
C THR A 221 3.20 0.29 -17.99
N ALA A 222 1.91 -0.04 -18.09
CA ALA A 222 0.87 0.94 -18.39
C ALA A 222 0.79 2.06 -17.37
N ALA A 223 0.95 1.75 -16.06
CA ALA A 223 0.99 2.76 -15.01
C ALA A 223 2.19 3.71 -15.18
N ILE A 224 3.36 3.17 -15.48
CA ILE A 224 4.57 3.96 -15.72
C ILE A 224 4.42 4.82 -16.97
N ASP A 225 3.85 4.29 -18.03
CA ASP A 225 3.59 5.04 -19.28
C ASP A 225 2.60 6.18 -19.04
N ALA A 226 1.65 6.02 -18.14
CA ALA A 226 0.72 7.07 -17.70
C ALA A 226 1.37 8.09 -16.75
N LYS A 227 2.66 7.98 -16.47
CA LYS A 227 3.46 8.86 -15.60
C LYS A 227 3.18 8.70 -14.10
N ALA A 228 2.54 7.60 -13.68
CA ALA A 228 2.53 7.24 -12.26
C ALA A 228 3.97 6.96 -11.77
N ALA A 229 4.22 7.16 -10.49
CA ALA A 229 5.52 6.92 -9.89
C ALA A 229 5.77 5.43 -9.60
N GLY A 230 4.75 4.61 -9.75
CA GLY A 230 4.83 3.16 -9.54
C GLY A 230 3.47 2.51 -9.45
N ALA A 231 3.47 1.27 -9.00
CA ALA A 231 2.26 0.44 -8.90
C ALA A 231 2.24 -0.35 -7.59
N ILE A 232 1.03 -0.57 -7.07
CA ILE A 232 0.75 -1.38 -5.89
C ILE A 232 -0.02 -2.62 -6.34
N SER A 233 0.41 -3.80 -5.91
CA SER A 233 -0.26 -5.06 -6.22
C SER A 233 -0.64 -5.78 -4.92
N GLY A 234 -1.90 -6.11 -4.76
CA GLY A 234 -2.43 -6.76 -3.56
C GLY A 234 -3.02 -8.14 -3.83
N SER A 235 -4.21 -8.19 -4.41
CA SER A 235 -4.95 -9.45 -4.60
C SER A 235 -4.16 -10.52 -5.34
N ALA A 236 -3.36 -10.16 -6.33
CA ALA A 236 -2.54 -11.09 -7.08
C ALA A 236 -1.48 -11.76 -6.19
N ILE A 237 -0.87 -11.00 -5.29
CA ILE A 237 0.10 -11.50 -4.31
C ILE A 237 -0.59 -12.41 -3.30
N VAL A 238 -1.70 -11.97 -2.74
CA VAL A 238 -2.45 -12.75 -1.75
C VAL A 238 -2.97 -14.06 -2.34
N LYS A 239 -3.36 -14.09 -3.62
CA LYS A 239 -3.75 -15.33 -4.32
C LYS A 239 -2.59 -16.33 -4.40
N ILE A 240 -1.38 -15.89 -4.58
CA ILE A 240 -0.19 -16.78 -4.56
C ILE A 240 -0.04 -17.38 -3.16
N ILE A 241 -0.23 -16.60 -2.12
CA ILE A 241 -0.19 -17.07 -0.73
C ILE A 241 -1.29 -18.12 -0.50
N GLU A 242 -2.53 -17.81 -0.87
CA GLU A 242 -3.70 -18.67 -0.69
C GLU A 242 -3.51 -20.04 -1.40
N LYS A 243 -3.03 -20.00 -2.61
CA LYS A 243 -2.79 -21.21 -3.43
C LYS A 243 -1.73 -22.14 -2.81
N ASN A 244 -0.79 -21.59 -2.06
CA ASN A 244 0.39 -22.31 -1.57
C ASN A 244 0.44 -22.42 -0.04
N VAL A 245 -0.68 -22.31 0.66
CA VAL A 245 -0.71 -22.36 2.14
C VAL A 245 -0.03 -23.62 2.68
N ASP A 246 -0.21 -24.76 2.01
CA ASP A 246 0.38 -26.05 2.41
C ASP A 246 1.78 -26.30 1.80
N LYS A 247 2.31 -25.33 1.05
CA LYS A 247 3.60 -25.44 0.35
C LYS A 247 4.46 -24.19 0.58
N PRO A 248 5.00 -24.00 1.80
CA PRO A 248 5.68 -22.76 2.16
C PRO A 248 6.85 -22.37 1.25
N GLU A 249 7.66 -23.34 0.82
CA GLU A 249 8.82 -23.05 -0.03
C GLU A 249 8.40 -22.65 -1.45
N GLN A 250 7.41 -23.34 -2.01
CA GLN A 250 6.85 -23.01 -3.33
C GLN A 250 6.21 -21.62 -3.30
N MET A 251 5.52 -21.29 -2.20
CA MET A 251 4.94 -19.97 -1.98
C MET A 251 6.00 -18.88 -2.13
N LEU A 252 7.11 -19.00 -1.42
CA LEU A 252 8.20 -18.02 -1.46
C LEU A 252 8.82 -17.91 -2.86
N SER A 253 9.02 -19.04 -3.52
CA SER A 253 9.56 -19.09 -4.89
C SER A 253 8.64 -18.38 -5.88
N GLU A 254 7.33 -18.65 -5.85
CA GLU A 254 6.35 -18.01 -6.74
C GLU A 254 6.21 -16.51 -6.44
N LEU A 255 6.23 -16.10 -5.17
CA LEU A 255 6.20 -14.70 -4.79
C LEU A 255 7.42 -13.94 -5.32
N LYS A 256 8.62 -14.52 -5.17
CA LYS A 256 9.84 -13.91 -5.69
C LYS A 256 9.80 -13.75 -7.21
N ALA A 257 9.37 -14.77 -7.93
CA ALA A 257 9.24 -14.72 -9.39
C ALA A 257 8.25 -13.62 -9.82
N PHE A 258 7.11 -13.54 -9.15
CA PHE A 258 6.09 -12.52 -9.44
C PHE A 258 6.62 -11.10 -9.20
N VAL A 259 7.21 -10.84 -8.03
CA VAL A 259 7.75 -9.51 -7.68
C VAL A 259 8.88 -9.11 -8.61
N THR A 260 9.77 -10.03 -8.94
CA THR A 260 10.88 -9.78 -9.88
C THR A 260 10.35 -9.32 -11.24
N ALA A 261 9.34 -10.01 -11.78
CA ALA A 261 8.72 -9.65 -13.06
C ALA A 261 8.01 -8.28 -12.99
N MET A 262 7.28 -8.04 -11.92
CA MET A 262 6.57 -6.76 -11.73
C MET A 262 7.54 -5.60 -11.58
N LYS A 263 8.60 -5.78 -10.80
CA LYS A 263 9.64 -4.75 -10.62
C LYS A 263 10.36 -4.45 -11.95
N ALA A 264 10.68 -5.46 -12.72
CA ALA A 264 11.31 -5.27 -14.03
C ALA A 264 10.44 -4.40 -14.97
N ALA A 265 9.12 -4.52 -14.86
CA ALA A 265 8.18 -3.75 -15.67
C ALA A 265 8.09 -2.26 -15.29
N THR A 266 8.72 -1.83 -14.19
CA THR A 266 8.74 -0.42 -13.78
C THR A 266 9.80 0.42 -14.49
N ARG A 267 10.66 -0.19 -15.29
CA ARG A 267 11.71 0.53 -16.01
C ARG A 267 11.09 1.46 -17.05
N LYS A 268 11.54 2.71 -17.04
CA LYS A 268 11.11 3.71 -18.02
C LYS A 268 11.91 3.55 -19.32
N ALA A 269 11.24 3.70 -20.45
CA ALA A 269 11.87 3.66 -21.77
C ALA A 269 12.75 4.89 -22.00
#